data_590a3b88748baab42da0abc886b3f049
#
_entry.id   590a3b88748baab42da0abc886b3f049
#
_cell.length_a   1.000
_cell.length_b   1.000
_cell.length_c   1.000
_cell.angle_alpha   90.00
_cell.angle_beta   90.00
_cell.angle_gamma   90.00
#
_symmetry.space_group_name_H-M   'P 1'
#
loop_
_entity.id
_entity.type
_entity.pdbx_description
1 polymer ?
#
loop_
_entity_poly.entity_id
_entity_poly.type
_entity_poly.pdbx_seq_one_letter_code
_entity_poly.pdbx_strand_id
1 'polypeptide(L)'
;MEYISAECNPVPVLDGKLDDWNEHDILLQKGEVRVYAKCDSTYLYLAVENPSADFTKAGNNIYFDINPNEGCSNYGEHKLPVKADFILHMEGKNNTRMLVDTVSDPYIRASKEWMDLDLKQDKKDSFHRIYLITDRSLTYPQTGKKVPVQKEETGHLRYGKVDEENEIGDVLTDFYYKDSVFEARIPWGLLGFSAPSVKEINNIKDNTTMTVEGIDIGYLSENGDLGEKLFSWDNWEQAVYKPHLRKSYYMLQEYLKDN
;
A
#
# COMPACT_ATOMS: atom_id res chain seq x y z
N MET A 1 -17.75 -25.65 -6.08
CA MET A 1 -17.59 -24.56 -5.10
C MET A 1 -17.20 -23.33 -5.90
N GLU A 2 -18.15 -22.42 -6.12
CA GLU A 2 -17.88 -21.15 -6.74
C GLU A 2 -17.16 -20.28 -5.71
N TYR A 3 -16.01 -19.74 -6.06
CA TYR A 3 -15.28 -18.80 -5.22
C TYR A 3 -15.93 -17.42 -5.41
N ILE A 4 -16.49 -16.87 -4.36
CA ILE A 4 -16.85 -15.46 -4.34
C ILE A 4 -15.56 -14.72 -4.04
N SER A 5 -14.86 -14.25 -5.08
CA SER A 5 -13.86 -13.22 -4.94
C SER A 5 -14.57 -11.89 -4.68
N ALA A 6 -13.95 -10.98 -3.95
CA ALA A 6 -14.41 -9.59 -3.97
C ALA A 6 -14.25 -9.10 -5.42
N GLU A 7 -15.35 -9.05 -6.16
CA GLU A 7 -15.33 -8.56 -7.53
C GLU A 7 -15.53 -7.05 -7.50
N CYS A 8 -14.44 -6.34 -7.78
CA CYS A 8 -14.53 -4.94 -8.17
C CYS A 8 -15.06 -4.89 -9.62
N ASN A 9 -16.25 -4.41 -9.82
CA ASN A 9 -16.85 -4.36 -11.16
C ASN A 9 -17.39 -2.96 -11.46
N PRO A 10 -16.85 -2.27 -12.48
CA PRO A 10 -15.65 -2.62 -13.24
C PRO A 10 -14.37 -2.49 -12.40
N VAL A 11 -13.35 -3.26 -12.73
CA VAL A 11 -11.99 -3.08 -12.18
C VAL A 11 -11.43 -1.77 -12.76
N PRO A 12 -10.94 -0.84 -11.92
CA PRO A 12 -10.40 0.42 -12.42
C PRO A 12 -9.18 0.23 -13.32
N VAL A 13 -9.20 0.92 -14.44
CA VAL A 13 -8.08 1.04 -15.38
C VAL A 13 -7.36 2.33 -15.06
N LEU A 14 -6.06 2.26 -14.72
CA LEU A 14 -5.28 3.43 -14.36
C LEU A 14 -4.91 4.23 -15.62
N ASP A 15 -5.83 5.06 -16.12
CA ASP A 15 -5.66 5.78 -17.41
C ASP A 15 -5.92 7.30 -17.30
N GLY A 16 -6.20 7.78 -16.10
CA GLY A 16 -6.49 9.18 -15.80
C GLY A 16 -7.92 9.59 -16.18
N LYS A 17 -8.84 8.63 -16.25
CA LYS A 17 -10.26 8.86 -16.43
C LYS A 17 -11.05 8.20 -15.30
N LEU A 18 -12.27 8.67 -15.12
CA LEU A 18 -13.17 8.15 -14.08
C LEU A 18 -14.32 7.31 -14.66
N ASP A 19 -14.15 6.79 -15.89
CA ASP A 19 -15.19 6.01 -16.58
C ASP A 19 -15.51 4.68 -15.84
N ASP A 20 -14.55 4.17 -15.09
CA ASP A 20 -14.66 2.94 -14.29
C ASP A 20 -15.15 3.20 -12.86
N TRP A 21 -15.41 4.46 -12.50
CA TRP A 21 -15.83 4.87 -11.19
C TRP A 21 -17.29 5.35 -11.19
N ASN A 22 -18.04 5.01 -10.13
CA ASN A 22 -19.43 5.36 -9.99
C ASN A 22 -19.65 6.30 -8.80
N GLU A 23 -20.80 6.92 -8.74
CA GLU A 23 -21.18 7.77 -7.60
C GLU A 23 -21.15 7.03 -6.25
N HIS A 24 -21.41 5.73 -6.26
CA HIS A 24 -21.37 4.89 -5.05
C HIS A 24 -19.94 4.64 -4.53
N ASP A 25 -18.93 4.83 -5.39
CA ASP A 25 -17.53 4.68 -5.04
C ASP A 25 -16.96 5.96 -4.41
N ILE A 26 -17.72 7.05 -4.39
CA ILE A 26 -17.30 8.32 -3.77
C ILE A 26 -17.25 8.13 -2.26
N LEU A 27 -16.04 8.12 -1.72
CA LEU A 27 -15.81 8.03 -0.29
C LEU A 27 -15.91 9.41 0.36
N LEU A 28 -15.22 10.42 -0.21
CA LEU A 28 -15.20 11.80 0.28
C LEU A 28 -15.54 12.76 -0.84
N GLN A 29 -16.30 13.82 -0.51
CA GLN A 29 -16.59 14.91 -1.43
C GLN A 29 -16.71 16.25 -0.72
N LYS A 30 -16.04 17.27 -1.27
CA LYS A 30 -16.19 18.67 -0.83
C LYS A 30 -16.02 19.58 -2.03
N GLY A 31 -17.12 20.21 -2.43
CA GLY A 31 -17.14 20.98 -3.67
C GLY A 31 -16.89 20.11 -4.88
N GLU A 32 -15.90 20.46 -5.68
CA GLU A 32 -15.49 19.73 -6.89
C GLU A 32 -14.44 18.65 -6.59
N VAL A 33 -13.91 18.58 -5.35
CA VAL A 33 -12.92 17.57 -4.97
C VAL A 33 -13.64 16.30 -4.53
N ARG A 34 -13.25 15.16 -5.12
CA ARG A 34 -13.80 13.84 -4.81
C ARG A 34 -12.67 12.83 -4.60
N VAL A 35 -12.87 11.96 -3.65
CA VAL A 35 -12.02 10.78 -3.43
C VAL A 35 -12.89 9.55 -3.56
N TYR A 36 -12.44 8.62 -4.38
CA TYR A 36 -13.12 7.37 -4.66
C TYR A 36 -12.33 6.21 -4.06
N ALA A 37 -13.01 5.18 -3.63
CA ALA A 37 -12.40 3.94 -3.14
C ALA A 37 -13.19 2.72 -3.58
N LYS A 38 -12.48 1.71 -4.07
CA LYS A 38 -12.96 0.35 -4.37
C LYS A 38 -11.93 -0.67 -3.91
N CYS A 39 -12.30 -1.92 -3.84
CA CYS A 39 -11.33 -2.99 -3.60
C CYS A 39 -11.70 -4.29 -4.28
N ASP A 40 -10.69 -5.12 -4.48
CA ASP A 40 -10.84 -6.53 -4.81
C ASP A 40 -9.96 -7.39 -3.89
N SER A 41 -9.80 -8.66 -4.21
CA SER A 41 -8.97 -9.58 -3.43
C SER A 41 -7.47 -9.24 -3.45
N THR A 42 -7.01 -8.37 -4.33
CA THR A 42 -5.60 -8.07 -4.58
C THR A 42 -5.23 -6.65 -4.16
N TYR A 43 -6.11 -5.68 -4.44
CA TYR A 43 -5.81 -4.27 -4.31
C TYR A 43 -6.93 -3.48 -3.64
N LEU A 44 -6.53 -2.42 -2.95
CA LEU A 44 -7.34 -1.23 -2.72
C LEU A 44 -7.11 -0.27 -3.90
N TYR A 45 -8.15 0.10 -4.60
CA TYR A 45 -8.14 1.08 -5.67
C TYR A 45 -8.62 2.43 -5.15
N LEU A 46 -7.92 3.49 -5.54
CA LEU A 46 -8.21 4.86 -5.14
C LEU A 46 -8.19 5.77 -6.36
N ALA A 47 -9.11 6.72 -6.41
CA ALA A 47 -8.99 7.85 -7.32
C ALA A 47 -9.23 9.16 -6.60
N VAL A 48 -8.54 10.20 -7.03
CA VAL A 48 -8.72 11.58 -6.57
C VAL A 48 -9.03 12.44 -7.78
N GLU A 49 -10.16 13.10 -7.76
CA GLU A 49 -10.50 14.18 -8.67
C GLU A 49 -10.35 15.50 -7.93
N ASN A 50 -9.40 16.32 -8.34
CA ASN A 50 -9.17 17.64 -7.74
C ASN A 50 -8.73 18.65 -8.81
N PRO A 51 -9.64 19.51 -9.30
CA PRO A 51 -9.35 20.50 -10.34
C PRO A 51 -8.23 21.49 -9.99
N SER A 52 -7.93 21.66 -8.70
CA SER A 52 -6.89 22.57 -8.22
C SER A 52 -5.55 21.87 -7.95
N ALA A 53 -5.48 20.55 -8.07
CA ALA A 53 -4.29 19.79 -7.75
C ALA A 53 -3.27 19.80 -8.89
N ASP A 54 -1.99 19.92 -8.51
CA ASP A 54 -0.85 19.62 -9.39
C ASP A 54 -0.15 18.35 -8.86
N PHE A 55 -0.55 17.20 -9.37
CA PHE A 55 0.03 15.91 -8.96
C PHE A 55 1.49 15.71 -9.38
N THR A 56 2.07 16.65 -10.11
CA THR A 56 3.51 16.62 -10.42
C THR A 56 4.37 17.11 -9.27
N LYS A 57 3.77 17.73 -8.24
CA LYS A 57 4.42 18.32 -7.07
C LYS A 57 3.85 17.73 -5.78
N ALA A 58 4.64 17.82 -4.70
CA ALA A 58 4.15 17.56 -3.36
C ALA A 58 2.98 18.48 -3.00
N GLY A 59 2.12 18.05 -2.06
CA GLY A 59 1.00 18.84 -1.57
C GLY A 59 -0.33 18.09 -1.56
N ASN A 60 -0.40 16.94 -2.23
CA ASN A 60 -1.57 16.07 -2.24
C ASN A 60 -1.23 14.73 -1.58
N ASN A 61 -2.05 14.29 -0.63
CA ASN A 61 -1.78 13.08 0.14
C ASN A 61 -3.08 12.41 0.54
N ILE A 62 -3.09 11.07 0.54
CA ILE A 62 -4.14 10.29 1.20
C ILE A 62 -3.53 9.71 2.48
N TYR A 63 -4.22 9.82 3.59
CA TYR A 63 -3.83 9.19 4.84
C TYR A 63 -4.78 8.04 5.18
N PHE A 64 -4.23 7.01 5.84
CA PHE A 64 -4.94 5.78 6.21
C PHE A 64 -4.74 5.51 7.70
N ASP A 65 -5.83 5.49 8.45
CA ASP A 65 -5.89 4.97 9.82
C ASP A 65 -6.49 3.56 9.74
N ILE A 66 -5.70 2.57 10.07
CA ILE A 66 -6.07 1.16 9.96
C ILE A 66 -6.07 0.52 11.35
N ASN A 67 -5.05 0.83 12.17
CA ASN A 67 -4.98 0.37 13.55
C ASN A 67 -5.47 1.47 14.49
N PRO A 68 -6.69 1.40 15.01
CA PRO A 68 -7.32 2.50 15.76
C PRO A 68 -6.60 2.88 17.05
N ASN A 69 -5.62 2.10 17.50
CA ASN A 69 -4.88 2.34 18.74
C ASN A 69 -3.49 2.94 18.53
N GLU A 70 -2.97 2.91 17.32
CA GLU A 70 -1.62 3.32 16.98
C GLU A 70 -1.62 4.43 15.91
N GLY A 71 -0.51 4.69 15.28
CA GLY A 71 -0.38 5.69 14.21
C GLY A 71 0.11 7.06 14.67
N CYS A 72 0.29 7.95 13.72
CA CYS A 72 0.84 9.30 13.90
C CYS A 72 -0.17 10.37 13.47
N SER A 73 -0.34 11.40 14.31
CA SER A 73 -1.23 12.54 14.01
C SER A 73 -0.53 13.70 13.30
N ASN A 74 0.77 13.59 13.01
CA ASN A 74 1.53 14.69 12.41
C ASN A 74 2.16 14.22 11.10
N TYR A 75 1.92 14.97 10.04
CA TYR A 75 2.54 14.78 8.75
C TYR A 75 3.13 16.09 8.22
N GLY A 76 4.46 16.22 8.28
CA GLY A 76 5.14 17.49 8.04
C GLY A 76 4.71 18.57 9.05
N GLU A 77 4.14 19.66 8.55
CA GLU A 77 3.58 20.75 9.37
C GLU A 77 2.07 20.58 9.63
N HIS A 78 1.45 19.57 9.04
CA HIS A 78 0.01 19.33 9.16
C HIS A 78 -0.29 18.41 10.35
N LYS A 79 -1.36 18.75 11.07
CA LYS A 79 -1.95 17.89 12.08
C LYS A 79 -3.14 17.16 11.45
N LEU A 80 -3.06 15.83 11.41
CA LEU A 80 -4.13 14.98 10.93
C LEU A 80 -5.24 14.86 11.99
N PRO A 81 -6.50 14.69 11.59
CA PRO A 81 -7.63 14.51 12.51
C PRO A 81 -7.59 13.15 13.22
N VAL A 82 -6.95 12.16 12.62
CA VAL A 82 -6.76 10.78 13.12
C VAL A 82 -5.29 10.46 13.31
N LYS A 83 -5.01 9.30 13.89
CA LYS A 83 -3.67 8.73 13.98
C LYS A 83 -3.45 7.80 12.80
N ALA A 84 -2.98 8.34 11.69
CA ALA A 84 -2.75 7.55 10.50
C ALA A 84 -1.55 6.61 10.63
N ASP A 85 -1.68 5.40 10.08
CA ASP A 85 -0.60 4.40 9.97
C ASP A 85 0.20 4.59 8.70
N PHE A 86 -0.46 4.99 7.61
CA PHE A 86 0.17 5.15 6.30
C PHE A 86 -0.24 6.46 5.64
N ILE A 87 0.65 6.94 4.76
CA ILE A 87 0.40 8.08 3.87
C ILE A 87 0.72 7.66 2.43
N LEU A 88 -0.20 7.86 1.52
CA LEU A 88 0.09 7.90 0.09
C LEU A 88 0.51 9.33 -0.24
N HIS A 89 1.82 9.54 -0.35
CA HIS A 89 2.43 10.80 -0.76
C HIS A 89 2.48 10.90 -2.27
N MET A 90 1.79 11.89 -2.84
CA MET A 90 1.71 12.13 -4.28
C MET A 90 2.67 13.24 -4.68
N GLU A 91 3.72 12.90 -5.42
CA GLU A 91 4.73 13.85 -5.88
C GLU A 91 5.33 13.41 -7.22
N GLY A 92 4.57 13.55 -8.29
CA GLY A 92 5.01 13.23 -9.64
C GLY A 92 5.40 11.77 -9.85
N LYS A 93 5.99 11.50 -11.01
CA LYS A 93 6.24 10.11 -11.47
C LYS A 93 7.27 9.35 -10.64
N ASN A 94 8.23 10.05 -10.05
CA ASN A 94 9.40 9.42 -9.43
C ASN A 94 9.40 9.48 -7.90
N ASN A 95 8.51 10.27 -7.29
CA ASN A 95 8.52 10.50 -5.85
C ASN A 95 7.24 10.03 -5.15
N THR A 96 6.20 9.69 -5.90
CA THR A 96 4.96 9.13 -5.35
C THR A 96 5.24 7.80 -4.66
N ARG A 97 4.78 7.67 -3.40
CA ARG A 97 5.09 6.52 -2.56
C ARG A 97 4.14 6.36 -1.38
N MET A 98 4.11 5.16 -0.85
CA MET A 98 3.57 4.91 0.48
C MET A 98 4.63 5.22 1.54
N LEU A 99 4.21 5.89 2.60
CA LEU A 99 4.97 6.10 3.82
C LEU A 99 4.28 5.39 4.96
N VAL A 100 5.02 5.00 5.99
CA VAL A 100 4.51 4.32 7.18
C VAL A 100 4.94 5.07 8.44
N ASP A 101 4.11 5.04 9.47
CA ASP A 101 4.48 5.54 10.78
C ASP A 101 5.50 4.61 11.48
N THR A 102 6.14 5.09 12.52
CA THR A 102 7.21 4.36 13.23
C THR A 102 6.70 3.11 13.94
N VAL A 103 5.43 3.08 14.35
CA VAL A 103 4.88 1.95 15.12
C VAL A 103 4.45 0.81 14.20
N SER A 104 3.86 1.16 13.07
CA SER A 104 3.31 0.22 12.09
C SER A 104 4.37 -0.32 11.11
N ASP A 105 5.64 0.14 11.22
CA ASP A 105 6.71 -0.29 10.33
C ASP A 105 7.34 -1.64 10.75
N PRO A 106 7.11 -2.71 9.97
CA PRO A 106 7.70 -4.02 10.25
C PRO A 106 9.23 -4.01 10.18
N TYR A 107 9.84 -3.10 9.42
CA TYR A 107 11.28 -2.96 9.30
C TYR A 107 11.94 -2.46 10.59
N ILE A 108 11.37 -1.46 11.23
CA ILE A 108 11.91 -0.91 12.49
C ILE A 108 11.92 -1.99 13.57
N ARG A 109 10.89 -2.81 13.63
CA ARG A 109 10.83 -3.91 14.58
C ARG A 109 11.89 -4.97 14.30
N ALA A 110 11.93 -5.49 13.08
CA ALA A 110 12.91 -6.49 12.67
C ALA A 110 14.35 -5.99 12.91
N SER A 111 14.61 -4.71 12.71
CA SER A 111 15.93 -4.11 12.90
C SER A 111 16.36 -4.03 14.36
N LYS A 112 15.43 -3.75 15.30
CA LYS A 112 15.74 -3.71 16.74
C LYS A 112 16.09 -5.10 17.31
N GLU A 113 15.41 -6.13 16.83
CA GLU A 113 15.58 -7.49 17.35
C GLU A 113 16.76 -8.25 16.72
N TRP A 114 17.10 -7.96 15.46
CA TRP A 114 17.96 -8.84 14.66
C TRP A 114 19.22 -8.22 14.09
N MET A 115 19.36 -6.88 14.06
CA MET A 115 20.36 -6.29 13.19
C MET A 115 21.23 -5.18 13.75
N ASP A 116 21.04 -4.76 14.98
CA ASP A 116 21.82 -3.65 15.58
C ASP A 116 21.94 -2.44 14.63
N LEU A 117 20.83 -2.07 14.00
CA LEU A 117 20.79 -0.96 13.07
C LEU A 117 20.67 0.35 13.85
N ASP A 118 21.60 1.26 13.61
CA ASP A 118 21.51 2.65 14.03
C ASP A 118 20.43 3.36 13.19
N LEU A 119 19.17 3.11 13.57
CA LEU A 119 18.03 3.78 12.95
C LEU A 119 17.90 5.18 13.56
N LYS A 120 18.70 6.13 13.06
CA LYS A 120 18.56 7.56 13.37
C LYS A 120 17.19 8.16 12.99
N GLN A 121 16.26 7.34 12.55
CA GLN A 121 14.90 7.72 12.16
C GLN A 121 13.88 7.62 13.29
N ASP A 122 14.30 7.31 14.52
CA ASP A 122 13.43 7.27 15.71
C ASP A 122 12.91 8.65 16.14
N LYS A 123 12.33 9.42 15.21
CA LYS A 123 11.39 10.43 15.61
C LYS A 123 10.05 9.74 15.82
N LYS A 124 9.72 9.48 17.06
CA LYS A 124 8.37 9.18 17.49
C LYS A 124 7.46 10.24 16.86
N ASP A 125 6.37 9.82 16.23
CA ASP A 125 5.44 10.70 15.54
C ASP A 125 5.93 11.24 14.17
N SER A 126 6.51 10.40 13.33
CA SER A 126 6.87 10.74 11.96
C SER A 126 6.65 9.59 11.00
N PHE A 127 6.31 9.94 9.76
CA PHE A 127 6.23 8.98 8.64
C PHE A 127 7.57 8.86 7.94
N HIS A 128 7.90 7.65 7.48
CA HIS A 128 9.12 7.35 6.76
C HIS A 128 8.87 6.32 5.65
N ARG A 129 9.89 6.09 4.83
CA ARG A 129 9.81 5.17 3.70
C ARG A 129 9.73 3.72 4.17
N ILE A 130 8.96 2.92 3.45
CA ILE A 130 8.82 1.49 3.69
C ILE A 130 9.97 0.75 3.01
N TYR A 131 10.69 -0.09 3.77
CA TYR A 131 11.81 -0.88 3.26
C TYR A 131 11.63 -2.36 3.51
N LEU A 132 12.09 -3.16 2.55
CA LEU A 132 12.35 -4.59 2.73
C LEU A 132 13.84 -4.80 2.94
N ILE A 133 14.21 -5.56 3.96
CA ILE A 133 15.59 -5.98 4.17
C ILE A 133 15.86 -7.16 3.26
N THR A 134 16.81 -7.01 2.35
CA THR A 134 17.21 -8.06 1.41
C THR A 134 18.43 -8.84 1.92
N ASP A 135 19.27 -8.22 2.77
CA ASP A 135 20.37 -8.91 3.45
C ASP A 135 20.76 -8.18 4.74
N ARG A 136 21.21 -8.92 5.73
CA ARG A 136 21.64 -8.39 7.04
C ARG A 136 23.07 -7.85 6.99
N SER A 137 23.43 -7.00 7.94
CA SER A 137 24.81 -6.56 8.09
C SER A 137 25.72 -7.76 8.40
N LEU A 138 26.89 -7.78 7.79
CA LEU A 138 27.90 -8.82 7.99
C LEU A 138 29.25 -8.19 8.33
N THR A 139 29.96 -8.78 9.29
CA THR A 139 31.36 -8.43 9.53
C THR A 139 32.21 -9.62 9.16
N TYR A 140 33.15 -9.44 8.21
CA TYR A 140 34.10 -10.49 7.83
C TYR A 140 35.09 -10.72 8.98
N PRO A 141 35.11 -11.91 9.60
CA PRO A 141 35.98 -12.18 10.77
C PRO A 141 37.46 -11.97 10.50
N GLN A 142 37.92 -12.29 9.27
CA GLN A 142 39.34 -12.24 8.90
C GLN A 142 39.86 -10.82 8.66
N THR A 143 39.00 -9.88 8.26
CA THR A 143 39.42 -8.53 7.84
C THR A 143 38.77 -7.41 8.68
N GLY A 144 37.78 -7.74 9.49
CA GLY A 144 36.98 -6.76 10.21
C GLY A 144 36.11 -5.86 9.30
N LYS A 145 36.08 -6.14 7.99
CA LYS A 145 35.31 -5.36 7.04
C LYS A 145 33.81 -5.53 7.32
N LYS A 146 33.10 -4.41 7.54
CA LYS A 146 31.66 -4.41 7.69
C LYS A 146 30.99 -4.23 6.33
N VAL A 147 30.01 -5.08 6.03
CA VAL A 147 29.05 -4.90 4.94
C VAL A 147 27.76 -4.38 5.57
N PRO A 148 27.24 -3.23 5.13
CA PRO A 148 26.00 -2.68 5.68
C PRO A 148 24.80 -3.56 5.30
N VAL A 149 23.69 -3.36 6.01
CA VAL A 149 22.39 -3.94 5.65
C VAL A 149 22.03 -3.55 4.22
N GLN A 150 21.60 -4.53 3.45
CA GLN A 150 21.00 -4.30 2.14
C GLN A 150 19.50 -4.15 2.31
N LYS A 151 18.94 -3.11 1.73
CA LYS A 151 17.49 -2.83 1.79
C LYS A 151 16.98 -2.26 0.48
N GLU A 152 15.74 -2.58 0.15
CA GLU A 152 15.04 -2.08 -1.02
C GLU A 152 13.78 -1.32 -0.58
N GLU A 153 13.53 -0.17 -1.18
CA GLU A 153 12.31 0.61 -0.89
C GLU A 153 11.12 -0.05 -1.58
N THR A 154 10.21 -0.61 -0.80
CA THR A 154 8.98 -1.26 -1.29
C THR A 154 7.79 -0.32 -1.32
N GLY A 155 7.85 0.80 -0.61
CA GLY A 155 6.80 1.83 -0.63
C GLY A 155 6.82 2.72 -1.87
N HIS A 156 7.85 2.67 -2.69
CA HIS A 156 7.92 3.45 -3.93
C HIS A 156 6.94 2.89 -4.96
N LEU A 157 6.00 3.73 -5.43
CA LEU A 157 4.99 3.35 -6.42
C LEU A 157 5.50 3.57 -7.84
N ARG A 158 5.10 2.69 -8.76
CA ARG A 158 5.50 2.72 -10.17
C ARG A 158 4.46 3.46 -10.99
N TYR A 159 4.92 4.52 -11.65
CA TYR A 159 4.09 5.28 -12.58
C TYR A 159 3.93 4.55 -13.91
N GLY A 160 2.72 4.49 -14.44
CA GLY A 160 2.45 3.99 -15.77
C GLY A 160 0.95 4.01 -16.07
N LYS A 161 0.62 4.05 -17.35
CA LYS A 161 -0.76 3.89 -17.81
C LYS A 161 -1.03 2.39 -17.98
N VAL A 162 -2.13 1.91 -17.43
CA VAL A 162 -2.66 0.60 -17.78
C VAL A 162 -3.36 0.75 -19.12
N ASP A 163 -2.79 0.14 -20.15
CA ASP A 163 -3.32 0.18 -21.51
C ASP A 163 -3.58 -1.25 -21.98
N GLU A 164 -4.77 -1.53 -22.49
CA GLU A 164 -5.16 -2.86 -22.96
C GLU A 164 -4.21 -3.46 -24.02
N GLU A 165 -3.42 -2.60 -24.69
CA GLU A 165 -2.44 -3.02 -25.70
C GLU A 165 -1.05 -3.37 -25.11
N ASN A 166 -0.80 -3.13 -23.81
CA ASN A 166 0.52 -3.24 -23.20
C ASN A 166 0.53 -4.16 -21.96
N GLU A 167 0.34 -5.45 -22.16
CA GLU A 167 0.29 -6.46 -21.10
C GLU A 167 1.45 -6.42 -20.08
N ILE A 168 2.63 -5.95 -20.50
CA ILE A 168 3.82 -5.89 -19.61
C ILE A 168 3.78 -4.65 -18.70
N GLY A 169 3.23 -3.53 -19.16
CA GLY A 169 3.06 -2.31 -18.36
C GLY A 169 2.03 -2.49 -17.24
N ASP A 170 0.97 -3.24 -17.52
CA ASP A 170 -0.19 -3.40 -16.64
C ASP A 170 0.14 -4.07 -15.29
N VAL A 171 1.01 -5.08 -15.30
CA VAL A 171 1.33 -5.86 -14.11
C VAL A 171 2.15 -5.08 -13.08
N LEU A 172 2.92 -4.09 -13.52
CA LEU A 172 3.89 -3.37 -12.69
C LEU A 172 3.47 -1.93 -12.36
N THR A 173 2.39 -1.43 -12.95
CA THR A 173 1.90 -0.07 -12.70
C THR A 173 1.14 -0.01 -11.39
N ASP A 174 1.48 0.94 -10.53
CA ASP A 174 0.80 1.16 -9.24
C ASP A 174 -0.07 2.41 -9.27
N PHE A 175 0.29 3.42 -10.07
CA PHE A 175 -0.49 4.66 -10.19
C PHE A 175 -0.31 5.35 -11.55
N TYR A 176 -1.29 6.16 -11.86
CA TYR A 176 -1.28 7.08 -13.00
C TYR A 176 -1.96 8.39 -12.63
N TYR A 177 -1.57 9.47 -13.24
CA TYR A 177 -2.31 10.73 -13.14
C TYR A 177 -2.31 11.46 -14.48
N LYS A 178 -3.40 12.16 -14.70
CA LYS A 178 -3.59 13.04 -15.86
C LYS A 178 -4.51 14.18 -15.47
N ASP A 179 -4.10 15.40 -15.84
CA ASP A 179 -4.86 16.63 -15.54
C ASP A 179 -5.23 16.70 -14.04
N SER A 180 -6.51 16.69 -13.70
CA SER A 180 -7.05 16.77 -12.35
C SER A 180 -7.34 15.42 -11.69
N VAL A 181 -6.98 14.31 -12.34
CA VAL A 181 -7.28 12.95 -11.87
C VAL A 181 -6.00 12.21 -11.53
N PHE A 182 -5.98 11.62 -10.36
CA PHE A 182 -4.94 10.68 -9.91
C PHE A 182 -5.60 9.35 -9.57
N GLU A 183 -5.03 8.26 -10.02
CA GLU A 183 -5.51 6.90 -9.75
C GLU A 183 -4.37 6.03 -9.23
N ALA A 184 -4.67 5.16 -8.27
CA ALA A 184 -3.73 4.22 -7.71
C ALA A 184 -4.38 2.89 -7.37
N ARG A 185 -3.57 1.82 -7.39
CA ARG A 185 -3.90 0.53 -6.81
C ARG A 185 -2.84 0.13 -5.79
N ILE A 186 -3.25 -0.11 -4.57
CA ILE A 186 -2.37 -0.38 -3.45
C ILE A 186 -2.55 -1.84 -3.02
N PRO A 187 -1.49 -2.68 -3.10
CA PRO A 187 -1.58 -4.06 -2.62
C PRO A 187 -1.91 -4.10 -1.13
N TRP A 188 -2.80 -5.00 -0.71
CA TRP A 188 -3.20 -5.13 0.68
C TRP A 188 -2.03 -5.33 1.66
N GLY A 189 -1.00 -6.08 1.23
CA GLY A 189 0.19 -6.28 2.05
C GLY A 189 0.99 -5.00 2.33
N LEU A 190 0.90 -4.00 1.44
CA LEU A 190 1.56 -2.70 1.63
C LEU A 190 0.85 -1.84 2.70
N LEU A 191 -0.42 -2.14 2.98
CA LEU A 191 -1.23 -1.54 4.04
C LEU A 191 -1.26 -2.40 5.32
N GLY A 192 -0.40 -3.42 5.41
CA GLY A 192 -0.28 -4.26 6.61
C GLY A 192 -1.35 -5.33 6.77
N PHE A 193 -2.23 -5.55 5.79
CA PHE A 193 -3.23 -6.63 5.86
C PHE A 193 -2.58 -8.01 5.68
N SER A 194 -2.84 -8.91 6.62
CA SER A 194 -2.49 -10.34 6.54
C SER A 194 -3.58 -11.16 5.85
N ALA A 195 -4.84 -10.81 6.08
CA ALA A 195 -6.01 -11.44 5.47
C ALA A 195 -7.11 -10.40 5.19
N PRO A 196 -7.03 -9.67 4.06
CA PRO A 196 -8.02 -8.64 3.73
C PRO A 196 -9.44 -9.17 3.58
N SER A 197 -9.60 -10.45 3.22
CA SER A 197 -10.91 -11.12 3.11
C SER A 197 -11.74 -11.09 4.40
N VAL A 198 -11.08 -11.02 5.55
CA VAL A 198 -11.69 -10.94 6.88
C VAL A 198 -11.25 -9.71 7.65
N LYS A 199 -10.67 -8.73 6.96
CA LYS A 199 -10.16 -7.48 7.52
C LYS A 199 -9.12 -7.68 8.65
N GLU A 200 -8.26 -8.69 8.50
CA GLU A 200 -7.21 -8.96 9.45
C GLU A 200 -5.92 -8.24 9.07
N ILE A 201 -5.34 -7.54 10.04
CA ILE A 201 -4.07 -6.81 9.90
C ILE A 201 -3.00 -7.40 10.81
N ASN A 202 -1.74 -7.14 10.45
CA ASN A 202 -0.60 -7.43 11.33
C ASN A 202 -0.46 -6.34 12.40
N ASN A 203 -0.59 -6.72 13.66
CA ASN A 203 -0.24 -5.86 14.78
C ASN A 203 1.26 -5.99 15.06
N ILE A 204 2.04 -5.10 14.45
CA ILE A 204 3.51 -5.14 14.50
C ILE A 204 4.02 -4.99 15.93
N LYS A 205 3.38 -4.17 16.76
CA LYS A 205 3.78 -3.91 18.13
C LYS A 205 3.76 -5.17 18.99
N ASP A 206 2.71 -5.95 18.90
CA ASP A 206 2.48 -7.11 19.75
C ASP A 206 2.84 -8.45 19.08
N ASN A 207 3.22 -8.40 17.80
CA ASN A 207 3.48 -9.58 16.97
C ASN A 207 2.29 -10.55 16.89
N THR A 208 1.13 -9.99 16.75
CA THR A 208 -0.14 -10.71 16.61
C THR A 208 -0.88 -10.24 15.38
N THR A 209 -2.06 -10.78 15.17
CA THR A 209 -3.01 -10.23 14.20
C THR A 209 -4.23 -9.68 14.94
N MET A 210 -4.93 -8.75 14.32
CA MET A 210 -6.20 -8.23 14.82
C MET A 210 -7.15 -7.95 13.67
N THR A 211 -8.44 -8.07 13.93
CA THR A 211 -9.48 -7.71 12.96
C THR A 211 -9.90 -6.27 13.15
N VAL A 212 -10.08 -5.54 12.05
CA VAL A 212 -10.54 -4.16 12.01
C VAL A 212 -11.88 -4.05 11.29
N GLU A 213 -12.57 -2.93 11.41
CA GLU A 213 -13.86 -2.71 10.70
C GLU A 213 -13.66 -2.29 9.24
N GLY A 214 -12.54 -1.66 8.95
CA GLY A 214 -12.17 -1.14 7.63
C GLY A 214 -10.95 -0.25 7.74
N ILE A 215 -10.88 0.77 6.91
CA ILE A 215 -9.81 1.76 6.85
C ILE A 215 -10.44 3.15 6.90
N ASP A 216 -10.07 3.98 7.85
CA ASP A 216 -10.39 5.41 7.76
C ASP A 216 -9.45 6.06 6.77
N ILE A 217 -10.02 6.55 5.67
CA ILE A 217 -9.29 7.15 4.56
C ILE A 217 -9.63 8.65 4.53
N GLY A 218 -8.59 9.47 4.54
CA GLY A 218 -8.74 10.91 4.40
C GLY A 218 -7.85 11.51 3.33
N TYR A 219 -8.14 12.73 2.92
CA TYR A 219 -7.40 13.44 1.89
C TYR A 219 -6.95 14.81 2.36
N LEU A 220 -5.65 15.02 2.31
CA LEU A 220 -4.97 16.26 2.63
C LEU A 220 -4.38 16.88 1.37
N SER A 221 -4.79 18.09 1.04
CA SER A 221 -4.26 18.90 -0.07
C SER A 221 -3.62 20.18 0.43
N GLU A 222 -2.96 20.93 -0.44
CA GLU A 222 -2.45 22.29 -0.14
C GLU A 222 -3.58 23.22 0.32
N ASN A 223 -4.82 22.99 -0.11
CA ASN A 223 -5.99 23.79 0.26
C ASN A 223 -6.65 23.33 1.58
N GLY A 224 -6.04 22.37 2.28
CA GLY A 224 -6.49 21.84 3.56
C GLY A 224 -6.98 20.40 3.50
N ASP A 225 -7.49 19.96 4.62
CA ASP A 225 -8.00 18.61 4.84
C ASP A 225 -9.49 18.51 4.44
N LEU A 226 -9.84 17.43 3.72
CA LEU A 226 -11.23 17.10 3.41
C LEU A 226 -11.93 16.36 4.56
N GLY A 227 -11.19 15.89 5.55
CA GLY A 227 -11.64 14.95 6.56
C GLY A 227 -11.42 13.50 6.12
N GLU A 228 -11.91 12.58 6.95
CA GLU A 228 -11.82 11.14 6.74
C GLU A 228 -13.18 10.48 6.74
N LYS A 229 -13.22 9.26 6.19
CA LYS A 229 -14.39 8.40 6.23
C LYS A 229 -13.97 6.94 6.21
N LEU A 230 -14.70 6.12 6.98
CA LEU A 230 -14.50 4.68 6.99
C LEU A 230 -14.84 4.07 5.64
N PHE A 231 -13.86 3.46 5.00
CA PHE A 231 -14.01 2.55 3.88
C PHE A 231 -14.04 1.12 4.41
N SER A 232 -15.11 0.40 4.14
CA SER A 232 -15.27 -0.98 4.56
C SER A 232 -15.85 -1.81 3.42
N TRP A 233 -15.65 -3.11 3.48
CA TRP A 233 -16.10 -4.07 2.47
C TRP A 233 -16.70 -5.30 3.16
N ASP A 234 -17.49 -6.06 2.43
CA ASP A 234 -18.01 -7.32 2.91
C ASP A 234 -16.91 -8.39 2.95
N ASN A 235 -16.94 -9.23 3.96
CA ASN A 235 -16.01 -10.34 4.03
C ASN A 235 -16.24 -11.28 2.84
N TRP A 236 -15.15 -11.74 2.23
CA TRP A 236 -15.21 -12.76 1.18
C TRP A 236 -14.50 -14.04 1.63
N GLU A 237 -14.84 -15.16 0.99
CA GLU A 237 -14.15 -16.42 1.27
C GLU A 237 -12.65 -16.28 0.95
N GLN A 238 -11.82 -16.76 1.86
CA GLN A 238 -10.39 -16.85 1.58
C GLN A 238 -10.18 -17.74 0.38
N ALA A 239 -9.44 -17.26 -0.61
CA ALA A 239 -9.01 -18.08 -1.70
C ALA A 239 -8.29 -19.31 -1.14
N VAL A 240 -8.84 -20.50 -1.34
CA VAL A 240 -8.11 -21.72 -1.00
C VAL A 240 -6.85 -21.71 -1.84
N TYR A 241 -5.71 -21.53 -1.19
CA TYR A 241 -4.43 -21.48 -1.86
C TYR A 241 -4.24 -22.80 -2.61
N LYS A 242 -4.39 -22.76 -3.92
CA LYS A 242 -3.97 -23.87 -4.77
C LYS A 242 -2.48 -23.62 -5.04
N PRO A 243 -1.56 -24.42 -4.45
CA PRO A 243 -0.16 -24.26 -4.77
C PRO A 243 0.01 -24.43 -6.27
N HIS A 244 0.44 -23.37 -6.96
CA HIS A 244 0.85 -23.45 -8.35
C HIS A 244 2.16 -24.25 -8.36
N LEU A 245 2.03 -25.55 -8.55
CA LEU A 245 3.18 -26.41 -8.73
C LEU A 245 3.93 -25.95 -10.00
N ARG A 246 5.20 -25.60 -9.85
CA ARG A 246 6.03 -25.18 -10.99
C ARG A 246 6.08 -26.30 -12.03
N LYS A 247 6.21 -25.95 -13.32
CA LYS A 247 6.34 -26.94 -14.40
C LYS A 247 7.39 -28.01 -14.11
N SER A 248 8.50 -27.63 -13.43
CA SER A 248 9.53 -28.57 -12.98
C SER A 248 9.03 -29.67 -12.05
N TYR A 249 7.97 -29.44 -11.26
CA TYR A 249 7.38 -30.48 -10.43
C TYR A 249 6.74 -31.58 -11.27
N TYR A 250 6.01 -31.22 -12.31
CA TYR A 250 5.36 -32.20 -13.20
C TYR A 250 6.38 -32.98 -14.02
N MET A 251 7.43 -32.31 -14.48
CA MET A 251 8.54 -32.97 -15.17
C MET A 251 9.27 -33.97 -14.26
N LEU A 252 9.48 -33.62 -13.00
CA LEU A 252 10.07 -34.52 -12.01
C LEU A 252 9.15 -35.70 -11.71
N GLN A 253 7.86 -35.48 -11.62
CA GLN A 253 6.85 -36.50 -11.37
C GLN A 253 6.76 -37.52 -12.54
N GLU A 254 6.85 -37.04 -13.78
CA GLU A 254 6.92 -37.93 -14.96
C GLU A 254 8.20 -38.74 -14.96
N TYR A 255 9.34 -38.10 -14.74
CA TYR A 255 10.65 -38.76 -14.66
C TYR A 255 10.67 -39.88 -13.60
N LEU A 256 10.07 -39.66 -12.44
CA LEU A 256 10.02 -40.64 -11.34
C LEU A 256 8.99 -41.75 -11.57
N LYS A 257 8.05 -41.58 -12.49
CA LYS A 257 7.10 -42.65 -12.86
C LYS A 257 7.71 -43.64 -13.86
N ASP A 258 8.67 -43.22 -14.66
CA ASP A 258 9.29 -43.98 -15.73
C ASP A 258 10.58 -44.69 -15.27
N ASN A 259 11.01 -44.46 -14.02
CA ASN A 259 12.14 -45.08 -13.36
C ASN A 259 11.77 -45.61 -11.97
#